data_89103d29c258098624535f1255b22351
#
_entry.id   89103d29c258098624535f1255b22351
#
_cell.length_a   1.000
_cell.length_b   1.000
_cell.length_c   1.000
_cell.angle_alpha   90.00
_cell.angle_beta   90.00
_cell.angle_gamma   90.00
#
_symmetry.space_group_name_H-M   'P 1'
#
loop_
_entity.id
_entity.type
_entity.pdbx_description
1 polymer ?
#
loop_
_entity_poly.entity_id
_entity_poly.type
_entity_poly.pdbx_seq_one_letter_code
_entity_poly.pdbx_strand_id
1 'polypeptide(L)'
;MAKSENQKLKLLYLQKIIFENTDEEHGLTLQEIITELEKYDIQAERKSLYSDIELLARYGFEITRAKNGKRVEYKLTSGRKYQLAEVKLMVDAVQSTRFITKGKTHELIKKLEKEVSIYEAKQLQRTVFIEKRSKTYNESIYISIDTIYRAIQSKKQISFNYYEWYVSYGGVEKVFLRAKKDGKPYQVSPWYMIWDDEKYYLIAYDHLQGKIKHFRVDKIKNVEITSIPQKGTKAFNSFDVSTYVKQTFGMFGGDTPQEITMRIDNRLIGVIKDRFGEDFLVMRADEARSDIVVSVYPSQQFFGWVFGLGNRVTLISPQSVVEDFKNMVNKISKNYR
;
A
#
# COMPACT_ATOMS: atom_id res chain seq x y z
N MET A 1 48.61 -12.52 -24.39
CA MET A 1 48.04 -12.30 -23.04
C MET A 1 46.65 -12.90 -23.00
N ALA A 2 46.40 -13.82 -22.10
CA ALA A 2 45.05 -14.38 -21.93
C ALA A 2 44.12 -13.22 -21.53
N LYS A 3 43.04 -13.00 -22.30
CA LYS A 3 42.00 -12.06 -21.90
C LYS A 3 41.40 -12.56 -20.58
N SER A 4 41.33 -11.71 -19.55
CA SER A 4 40.68 -12.10 -18.30
C SER A 4 39.29 -12.59 -18.59
N GLU A 5 38.82 -13.60 -17.86
CA GLU A 5 37.51 -14.22 -18.06
C GLU A 5 36.37 -13.18 -17.98
N ASN A 6 36.57 -12.13 -17.19
CA ASN A 6 35.62 -11.04 -16.98
C ASN A 6 35.67 -9.92 -18.05
N GLN A 7 36.59 -9.97 -19.01
CA GLN A 7 36.73 -8.90 -20.01
C GLN A 7 35.49 -8.71 -20.88
N LYS A 8 34.71 -9.78 -21.10
CA LYS A 8 33.40 -9.72 -21.80
C LYS A 8 32.34 -8.99 -21.01
N LEU A 9 32.46 -8.92 -19.67
CA LEU A 9 31.54 -8.25 -18.75
C LEU A 9 31.90 -6.77 -18.52
N LYS A 10 32.98 -6.28 -19.14
CA LYS A 10 33.47 -4.91 -18.92
C LYS A 10 32.38 -3.85 -19.08
N LEU A 11 31.58 -3.92 -20.14
CA LEU A 11 30.55 -2.93 -20.41
C LEU A 11 29.43 -2.95 -19.34
N LEU A 12 29.07 -4.14 -18.85
CA LEU A 12 28.06 -4.29 -17.78
C LEU A 12 28.57 -3.75 -16.44
N TYR A 13 29.84 -4.02 -16.10
CA TYR A 13 30.43 -3.46 -14.89
C TYR A 13 30.65 -1.96 -15.00
N LEU A 14 31.04 -1.45 -16.17
CA LEU A 14 31.14 -0.02 -16.42
C LEU A 14 29.78 0.68 -16.23
N GLN A 15 28.71 0.11 -16.81
CA GLN A 15 27.36 0.58 -16.60
C GLN A 15 27.00 0.62 -15.10
N LYS A 16 27.25 -0.49 -14.39
CA LYS A 16 26.97 -0.60 -12.96
C LYS A 16 27.74 0.47 -12.16
N ILE A 17 29.04 0.64 -12.41
CA ILE A 17 29.89 1.62 -11.70
C ILE A 17 29.36 3.04 -11.92
N ILE A 18 29.07 3.42 -13.16
CA ILE A 18 28.53 4.74 -13.49
C ILE A 18 27.17 4.92 -12.83
N PHE A 19 26.28 3.91 -12.93
CA PHE A 19 24.95 3.97 -12.36
C PHE A 19 24.95 4.12 -10.84
N GLU A 20 25.79 3.37 -10.14
CA GLU A 20 25.85 3.37 -8.66
C GLU A 20 26.58 4.58 -8.10
N ASN A 21 27.63 5.08 -8.77
CA ASN A 21 28.58 6.04 -8.20
C ASN A 21 28.51 7.44 -8.82
N THR A 22 27.58 7.70 -9.74
CA THR A 22 27.44 9.03 -10.33
C THR A 22 25.98 9.49 -10.37
N ASP A 23 25.74 10.78 -10.42
CA ASP A 23 24.45 11.44 -10.61
C ASP A 23 24.69 12.83 -11.22
N GLU A 24 23.68 13.72 -11.23
CA GLU A 24 23.83 15.08 -11.78
C GLU A 24 24.88 15.93 -11.05
N GLU A 25 25.08 15.66 -9.74
CA GLU A 25 26.04 16.43 -8.92
C GLU A 25 27.40 15.74 -8.79
N HIS A 26 27.42 14.42 -8.75
CA HIS A 26 28.61 13.61 -8.48
C HIS A 26 29.06 12.86 -9.73
N GLY A 27 30.34 12.96 -10.04
CA GLY A 27 30.95 12.28 -11.18
C GLY A 27 32.21 11.51 -10.82
N LEU A 28 32.63 10.62 -11.71
CA LEU A 28 33.87 9.87 -11.63
C LEU A 28 34.83 10.31 -12.74
N THR A 29 36.13 10.42 -12.41
CA THR A 29 37.16 10.54 -13.41
C THR A 29 37.43 9.21 -14.09
N LEU A 30 38.06 9.20 -15.28
CA LEU A 30 38.44 7.95 -15.95
C LEU A 30 39.38 7.08 -15.08
N GLN A 31 40.24 7.71 -14.27
CA GLN A 31 41.12 6.96 -13.38
C GLN A 31 40.35 6.26 -12.27
N GLU A 32 39.35 6.93 -11.67
CA GLU A 32 38.48 6.32 -10.68
C GLU A 32 37.62 5.18 -11.30
N ILE A 33 37.12 5.34 -12.52
CA ILE A 33 36.43 4.28 -13.24
C ILE A 33 37.34 3.06 -13.46
N ILE A 34 38.61 3.27 -13.85
CA ILE A 34 39.59 2.18 -14.01
C ILE A 34 39.76 1.46 -12.68
N THR A 35 40.01 2.22 -11.59
CA THR A 35 40.20 1.64 -10.25
C THR A 35 38.97 0.85 -9.78
N GLU A 36 37.74 1.32 -10.09
CA GLU A 36 36.54 0.57 -9.79
C GLU A 36 36.39 -0.72 -10.62
N LEU A 37 36.78 -0.70 -11.90
CA LEU A 37 36.78 -1.90 -12.75
C LEU A 37 37.82 -2.93 -12.30
N GLU A 38 38.98 -2.50 -11.80
CA GLU A 38 40.01 -3.37 -11.24
C GLU A 38 39.49 -4.22 -10.06
N LYS A 39 38.54 -3.71 -9.26
CA LYS A 39 37.90 -4.50 -8.19
C LYS A 39 37.15 -5.73 -8.70
N TYR A 40 36.82 -5.78 -9.99
CA TYR A 40 36.15 -6.88 -10.68
C TYR A 40 37.10 -7.67 -11.58
N ASP A 41 38.43 -7.54 -11.40
CA ASP A 41 39.49 -8.15 -12.22
C ASP A 41 39.39 -7.76 -13.71
N ILE A 42 38.92 -6.53 -13.99
CA ILE A 42 38.80 -6.01 -15.36
C ILE A 42 39.85 -4.93 -15.58
N GLN A 43 40.76 -5.21 -16.50
CA GLN A 43 41.73 -4.21 -16.96
C GLN A 43 41.11 -3.37 -18.07
N ALA A 44 41.20 -2.05 -17.94
CA ALA A 44 40.67 -1.11 -18.92
C ALA A 44 41.69 0.01 -19.24
N GLU A 45 41.88 0.25 -20.54
CA GLU A 45 42.67 1.36 -21.02
C GLU A 45 41.77 2.58 -21.28
N ARG A 46 42.30 3.79 -21.10
CA ARG A 46 41.56 5.05 -21.31
C ARG A 46 40.94 5.15 -22.68
N LYS A 47 41.64 4.75 -23.76
CA LYS A 47 41.09 4.79 -25.13
C LYS A 47 39.83 3.89 -25.29
N SER A 48 39.91 2.72 -24.71
CA SER A 48 38.80 1.75 -24.74
C SER A 48 37.59 2.26 -23.95
N LEU A 49 37.78 2.95 -22.81
CA LEU A 49 36.67 3.49 -22.01
C LEU A 49 35.90 4.61 -22.71
N TYR A 50 36.57 5.43 -23.55
CA TYR A 50 35.82 6.43 -24.35
C TYR A 50 34.81 5.75 -25.28
N SER A 51 35.21 4.71 -25.99
CA SER A 51 34.33 3.98 -26.87
C SER A 51 33.22 3.22 -26.09
N ASP A 52 33.53 2.69 -24.91
CA ASP A 52 32.55 2.00 -24.08
C ASP A 52 31.49 2.97 -23.52
N ILE A 53 31.90 4.19 -23.11
CA ILE A 53 30.98 5.25 -22.67
C ILE A 53 30.07 5.71 -23.83
N GLU A 54 30.62 5.84 -25.05
CA GLU A 54 29.79 6.13 -26.23
C GLU A 54 28.78 5.03 -26.53
N LEU A 55 29.14 3.75 -26.34
CA LEU A 55 28.22 2.63 -26.48
C LEU A 55 27.11 2.68 -25.44
N LEU A 56 27.42 3.00 -24.19
CA LEU A 56 26.40 3.19 -23.16
C LEU A 56 25.48 4.38 -23.48
N ALA A 57 26.00 5.46 -24.05
CA ALA A 57 25.19 6.58 -24.50
C ALA A 57 24.21 6.18 -25.62
N ARG A 58 24.67 5.38 -26.59
CA ARG A 58 23.79 4.82 -27.64
C ARG A 58 22.74 3.86 -27.09
N TYR A 59 23.04 3.16 -26.00
CA TYR A 59 22.09 2.27 -25.32
C TYR A 59 21.03 3.02 -24.53
N GLY A 60 21.23 4.34 -24.26
CA GLY A 60 20.24 5.19 -23.58
C GLY A 60 20.69 5.75 -22.21
N PHE A 61 21.97 5.61 -21.85
CA PHE A 61 22.56 6.28 -20.68
C PHE A 61 23.16 7.61 -21.09
N GLU A 62 22.55 8.71 -20.71
CA GLU A 62 23.12 10.05 -20.99
C GLU A 62 24.24 10.32 -19.99
N ILE A 63 25.48 10.14 -20.46
CA ILE A 63 26.70 10.35 -19.67
C ILE A 63 27.34 11.64 -20.12
N THR A 64 27.29 12.67 -19.27
CA THR A 64 27.89 13.96 -19.56
C THR A 64 29.32 14.04 -19.04
N ARG A 65 30.15 14.75 -19.80
CA ARG A 65 31.54 15.07 -19.42
C ARG A 65 31.57 16.48 -18.86
N ALA A 66 31.80 16.62 -17.56
CA ALA A 66 31.87 17.91 -16.88
C ALA A 66 33.31 18.20 -16.42
N LYS A 67 33.69 19.47 -16.46
CA LYS A 67 34.97 19.94 -15.94
C LYS A 67 34.72 20.54 -14.56
N ASN A 68 35.32 19.95 -13.53
CA ASN A 68 35.27 20.42 -12.16
C ASN A 68 36.67 20.83 -11.70
N GLY A 69 37.02 22.13 -11.85
CA GLY A 69 38.36 22.63 -11.65
C GLY A 69 39.36 22.00 -12.63
N LYS A 70 40.34 21.28 -12.10
CA LYS A 70 41.35 20.52 -12.89
C LYS A 70 40.90 19.09 -13.23
N ARG A 71 39.76 18.63 -12.68
CA ARG A 71 39.23 17.27 -12.88
C ARG A 71 38.27 17.26 -14.05
N VAL A 72 38.27 16.18 -14.82
CA VAL A 72 37.27 15.88 -15.83
C VAL A 72 36.51 14.67 -15.35
N GLU A 73 35.24 14.88 -15.08
CA GLU A 73 34.33 13.90 -14.49
C GLU A 73 33.27 13.45 -15.48
N TYR A 74 32.83 12.20 -15.39
CA TYR A 74 31.74 11.61 -16.12
C TYR A 74 30.57 11.42 -15.17
N LYS A 75 29.42 11.96 -15.53
CA LYS A 75 28.20 12.02 -14.72
C LYS A 75 27.04 11.40 -15.48
N LEU A 76 26.28 10.54 -14.84
CA LEU A 76 25.02 10.05 -15.39
C LEU A 76 23.93 11.10 -15.14
N THR A 77 23.46 11.74 -16.21
CA THR A 77 22.41 12.77 -16.14
C THR A 77 21.02 12.25 -16.54
N SER A 78 20.96 11.16 -17.31
CA SER A 78 19.69 10.50 -17.66
C SER A 78 19.93 9.00 -17.96
N GLY A 79 18.83 8.24 -18.09
CA GLY A 79 18.88 6.79 -18.34
C GLY A 79 18.57 5.94 -17.11
N ARG A 80 18.32 6.56 -15.96
CA ARG A 80 17.74 5.85 -14.80
C ARG A 80 16.27 5.55 -15.07
N LYS A 81 15.80 4.42 -14.56
CA LYS A 81 14.41 4.00 -14.69
C LYS A 81 13.46 4.93 -13.91
N TYR A 82 13.91 5.44 -12.79
CA TYR A 82 13.16 6.32 -11.90
C TYR A 82 13.97 7.58 -11.59
N GLN A 83 13.25 8.70 -11.45
CA GLN A 83 13.82 9.94 -10.90
C GLN A 83 13.92 9.84 -9.38
N LEU A 84 14.85 10.58 -8.78
CA LEU A 84 15.03 10.61 -7.32
C LEU A 84 13.71 10.94 -6.57
N ALA A 85 12.92 11.87 -7.09
CA ALA A 85 11.62 12.23 -6.51
C ALA A 85 10.63 11.06 -6.48
N GLU A 86 10.61 10.24 -7.54
CA GLU A 86 9.75 9.05 -7.62
C GLU A 86 10.21 7.98 -6.63
N VAL A 87 11.54 7.77 -6.50
CA VAL A 87 12.08 6.83 -5.52
C VAL A 87 11.78 7.30 -4.09
N LYS A 88 11.87 8.61 -3.80
CA LYS A 88 11.44 9.18 -2.51
C LYS A 88 9.98 8.85 -2.20
N LEU A 89 9.07 9.07 -3.14
CA LEU A 89 7.65 8.72 -2.96
C LEU A 89 7.44 7.23 -2.71
N MET A 90 8.14 6.35 -3.44
CA MET A 90 8.06 4.90 -3.23
C MET A 90 8.58 4.50 -1.85
N VAL A 91 9.69 5.08 -1.40
CA VAL A 91 10.24 4.85 -0.05
C VAL A 91 9.25 5.29 1.03
N ASP A 92 8.66 6.48 0.90
CA ASP A 92 7.67 7.00 1.84
C ASP A 92 6.42 6.11 1.91
N ALA A 93 5.91 5.67 0.75
CA ALA A 93 4.80 4.73 0.67
C ALA A 93 5.10 3.39 1.37
N VAL A 94 6.30 2.83 1.16
CA VAL A 94 6.73 1.58 1.81
C VAL A 94 6.91 1.78 3.31
N GLN A 95 7.48 2.92 3.75
CA GLN A 95 7.68 3.22 5.16
C GLN A 95 6.36 3.43 5.90
N SER A 96 5.41 4.19 5.32
CA SER A 96 4.12 4.50 5.94
C SER A 96 3.21 3.28 6.04
N THR A 97 3.39 2.30 5.18
CA THR A 97 2.55 1.11 5.09
C THR A 97 2.57 0.28 6.37
N ARG A 98 1.38 -0.05 6.90
CA ARG A 98 1.19 -0.87 8.11
C ARG A 98 1.07 -2.36 7.84
N PHE A 99 0.73 -2.76 6.62
CA PHE A 99 0.43 -4.17 6.31
C PHE A 99 1.66 -5.04 6.07
N ILE A 100 2.86 -4.47 5.96
CA ILE A 100 4.12 -5.23 5.86
C ILE A 100 4.94 -5.12 7.14
N THR A 101 5.78 -6.13 7.41
CA THR A 101 6.63 -6.17 8.60
C THR A 101 7.77 -5.15 8.51
N LYS A 102 8.39 -4.84 9.66
CA LYS A 102 9.58 -3.97 9.70
C LYS A 102 10.73 -4.53 8.86
N GLY A 103 10.96 -5.86 8.94
CA GLY A 103 12.00 -6.52 8.16
C GLY A 103 11.79 -6.39 6.66
N LYS A 104 10.55 -6.65 6.19
CA LYS A 104 10.19 -6.51 4.78
C LYS A 104 10.25 -5.05 4.29
N THR A 105 9.83 -4.10 5.12
CA THR A 105 10.00 -2.67 4.84
C THR A 105 11.47 -2.34 4.56
N HIS A 106 12.38 -2.75 5.44
CA HIS A 106 13.81 -2.49 5.29
C HIS A 106 14.38 -3.15 4.03
N GLU A 107 14.00 -4.39 3.74
CA GLU A 107 14.41 -5.09 2.52
C GLU A 107 13.98 -4.35 1.25
N LEU A 108 12.71 -3.88 1.21
CA LEU A 108 12.18 -3.16 0.06
C LEU A 108 12.86 -1.80 -0.13
N ILE A 109 13.11 -1.06 0.95
CA ILE A 109 13.83 0.22 0.89
C ILE A 109 15.24 0.00 0.36
N LYS A 110 15.97 -1.03 0.83
CA LYS A 110 17.29 -1.36 0.29
C LYS A 110 17.29 -1.72 -1.20
N LYS A 111 16.18 -2.25 -1.73
CA LYS A 111 16.04 -2.49 -3.17
C LYS A 111 15.81 -1.18 -3.91
N LEU A 112 14.99 -0.28 -3.36
CA LEU A 112 14.76 1.04 -3.94
C LEU A 112 16.01 1.93 -3.91
N GLU A 113 16.81 1.86 -2.86
CA GLU A 113 18.11 2.57 -2.76
C GLU A 113 19.07 2.22 -3.89
N LYS A 114 18.96 1.03 -4.49
CA LYS A 114 19.76 0.59 -5.63
C LYS A 114 19.34 1.20 -6.97
N GLU A 115 18.18 1.84 -7.04
CA GLU A 115 17.67 2.49 -8.25
C GLU A 115 18.23 3.93 -8.44
N VAL A 116 19.00 4.41 -7.48
CA VAL A 116 19.65 5.74 -7.45
C VAL A 116 21.13 5.63 -7.14
N SER A 117 21.86 6.77 -7.18
CA SER A 117 23.27 6.78 -6.78
C SER A 117 23.45 6.55 -5.28
N ILE A 118 24.67 6.14 -4.87
CA ILE A 118 25.03 6.03 -3.45
C ILE A 118 24.89 7.36 -2.69
N TYR A 119 24.99 8.48 -3.37
CA TYR A 119 24.85 9.82 -2.81
C TYR A 119 23.39 10.17 -2.61
N GLU A 120 22.56 9.92 -3.61
CA GLU A 120 21.10 10.08 -3.56
C GLU A 120 20.46 9.13 -2.55
N ALA A 121 20.94 7.87 -2.47
CA ALA A 121 20.45 6.89 -1.50
C ALA A 121 20.60 7.36 -0.05
N LYS A 122 21.68 8.12 0.27
CA LYS A 122 21.84 8.73 1.59
C LYS A 122 20.77 9.78 1.92
N GLN A 123 20.18 10.42 0.91
CA GLN A 123 19.13 11.40 1.10
C GLN A 123 17.78 10.71 1.39
N LEU A 124 17.57 9.47 0.91
CA LEU A 124 16.31 8.74 1.12
C LEU A 124 16.05 8.41 2.60
N GLN A 125 17.10 8.31 3.41
CA GLN A 125 17.00 7.87 4.81
C GLN A 125 16.56 8.96 5.80
N ARG A 126 16.43 10.23 5.41
CA ARG A 126 16.32 11.37 6.34
C ARG A 126 15.11 12.29 6.18
N THR A 127 14.24 12.09 5.18
CA THR A 127 13.40 13.19 4.71
C THR A 127 11.97 13.20 5.28
N VAL A 128 11.40 12.08 5.68
CA VAL A 128 10.04 12.04 6.23
C VAL A 128 10.06 11.42 7.63
N PHE A 129 9.61 12.20 8.62
CA PHE A 129 9.34 11.67 9.95
C PHE A 129 8.04 10.90 9.91
N ILE A 130 8.14 9.59 9.74
CA ILE A 130 6.99 8.70 9.87
C ILE A 130 6.95 8.24 11.33
N GLU A 131 5.90 8.65 12.04
CA GLU A 131 5.62 8.18 13.39
C GLU A 131 5.74 6.66 13.44
N LYS A 132 6.27 6.11 14.55
CA LYS A 132 6.45 4.66 14.74
C LYS A 132 5.10 3.95 14.73
N ARG A 133 4.49 3.83 13.55
CA ARG A 133 3.23 3.12 13.37
C ARG A 133 3.43 1.62 13.63
N SER A 134 2.46 1.02 14.30
CA SER A 134 2.44 -0.43 14.52
C SER A 134 2.32 -1.16 13.19
N LYS A 135 3.38 -1.83 12.76
CA LYS A 135 3.39 -2.70 11.57
C LYS A 135 2.87 -4.09 11.91
N THR A 136 2.40 -4.82 10.91
CA THR A 136 1.98 -6.21 11.09
C THR A 136 3.14 -7.10 11.55
N TYR A 137 2.81 -8.16 12.27
CA TYR A 137 3.73 -9.24 12.63
C TYR A 137 3.63 -10.44 11.67
N ASN A 138 2.74 -10.37 10.67
CA ASN A 138 2.53 -11.45 9.72
C ASN A 138 3.54 -11.35 8.56
N GLU A 139 4.64 -12.07 8.65
CA GLU A 139 5.69 -12.08 7.61
C GLU A 139 5.25 -12.74 6.30
N SER A 140 4.24 -13.61 6.35
CA SER A 140 3.71 -14.29 5.17
C SER A 140 2.59 -13.51 4.45
N ILE A 141 2.29 -12.28 4.87
CA ILE A 141 1.14 -11.54 4.34
C ILE A 141 1.21 -11.33 2.82
N TYR A 142 2.38 -11.06 2.26
CA TYR A 142 2.55 -10.89 0.82
C TYR A 142 2.35 -12.20 0.05
N ILE A 143 2.74 -13.35 0.64
CA ILE A 143 2.47 -14.68 0.08
C ILE A 143 0.97 -14.96 0.11
N SER A 144 0.30 -14.61 1.22
CA SER A 144 -1.15 -14.75 1.34
C SER A 144 -1.89 -13.92 0.29
N ILE A 145 -1.45 -12.68 0.06
CA ILE A 145 -2.00 -11.80 -0.98
C ILE A 145 -1.85 -12.44 -2.36
N ASP A 146 -0.64 -12.88 -2.73
CA ASP A 146 -0.39 -13.53 -4.02
C ASP A 146 -1.24 -14.81 -4.20
N THR A 147 -1.31 -15.65 -3.15
CA THR A 147 -2.10 -16.88 -3.19
C THR A 147 -3.59 -16.58 -3.38
N ILE A 148 -4.12 -15.55 -2.72
CA ILE A 148 -5.53 -15.14 -2.88
C ILE A 148 -5.77 -14.63 -4.31
N TYR A 149 -4.87 -13.81 -4.88
CA TYR A 149 -4.99 -13.34 -6.27
C TYR A 149 -5.01 -14.50 -7.26
N ARG A 150 -4.11 -15.47 -7.10
CA ARG A 150 -4.10 -16.68 -7.95
C ARG A 150 -5.38 -17.50 -7.83
N ALA A 151 -5.94 -17.60 -6.63
CA ALA A 151 -7.21 -18.29 -6.39
C ALA A 151 -8.38 -17.58 -7.10
N ILE A 152 -8.44 -16.25 -7.04
CA ILE A 152 -9.45 -15.45 -7.75
C ILE A 152 -9.32 -15.67 -9.26
N GLN A 153 -8.11 -15.57 -9.82
CA GLN A 153 -7.86 -15.77 -11.26
C GLN A 153 -8.22 -17.18 -11.73
N SER A 154 -7.87 -18.20 -10.94
CA SER A 154 -8.17 -19.60 -11.25
C SER A 154 -9.59 -20.03 -10.91
N LYS A 155 -10.42 -19.12 -10.36
CA LYS A 155 -11.80 -19.38 -9.92
C LYS A 155 -11.90 -20.59 -8.99
N LYS A 156 -11.01 -20.66 -7.99
CA LYS A 156 -10.94 -21.73 -6.99
C LYS A 156 -11.25 -21.21 -5.60
N GLN A 157 -11.75 -22.11 -4.74
CA GLN A 157 -11.90 -21.83 -3.32
C GLN A 157 -10.54 -21.81 -2.63
N ILE A 158 -10.48 -21.12 -1.50
CA ILE A 158 -9.33 -21.12 -0.59
C ILE A 158 -9.70 -21.66 0.78
N SER A 159 -8.71 -22.25 1.43
CA SER A 159 -8.74 -22.63 2.83
C SER A 159 -7.72 -21.78 3.59
N PHE A 160 -8.05 -21.32 4.81
CA PHE A 160 -7.14 -20.54 5.64
C PHE A 160 -7.55 -20.52 7.11
N ASN A 161 -6.61 -20.25 8.01
CA ASN A 161 -6.89 -19.94 9.41
C ASN A 161 -7.04 -18.44 9.61
N TYR A 162 -8.06 -18.01 10.36
CA TYR A 162 -8.30 -16.60 10.66
C TYR A 162 -8.06 -16.32 12.14
N TYR A 163 -7.29 -15.26 12.44
CA TYR A 163 -6.83 -14.93 13.78
C TYR A 163 -7.44 -13.62 14.28
N GLU A 164 -7.58 -13.54 15.62
CA GLU A 164 -7.97 -12.31 16.32
C GLU A 164 -7.07 -12.10 17.54
N TRP A 165 -6.96 -10.84 17.94
CA TRP A 165 -6.28 -10.51 19.17
C TRP A 165 -7.14 -10.90 20.36
N TYR A 166 -6.52 -11.53 21.33
CA TYR A 166 -7.16 -12.01 22.55
C TYR A 166 -6.36 -11.58 23.77
N VAL A 167 -7.06 -11.24 24.87
CA VAL A 167 -6.45 -10.90 26.15
C VAL A 167 -6.67 -12.06 27.12
N SER A 168 -5.60 -12.58 27.71
CA SER A 168 -5.68 -13.58 28.78
C SER A 168 -5.55 -12.89 30.14
N TYR A 169 -6.43 -13.22 31.04
CA TYR A 169 -6.45 -12.69 32.41
C TYR A 169 -5.93 -13.69 33.46
N GLY A 170 -5.35 -14.82 33.06
CA GLY A 170 -4.82 -15.84 33.97
C GLY A 170 -3.33 -15.62 34.30
N GLY A 171 -3.01 -14.92 35.38
CA GLY A 171 -1.64 -14.65 35.80
C GLY A 171 -1.08 -13.33 35.26
N VAL A 172 -0.03 -13.38 34.44
CA VAL A 172 0.45 -12.17 33.74
C VAL A 172 -0.43 -11.92 32.54
N GLU A 173 -1.07 -10.72 32.47
CA GLU A 173 -1.89 -10.30 31.35
C GLU A 173 -1.09 -10.34 30.04
N LYS A 174 -1.58 -11.07 29.06
CA LYS A 174 -0.95 -11.17 27.74
C LYS A 174 -1.95 -10.93 26.63
N VAL A 175 -1.53 -10.13 25.67
CA VAL A 175 -2.24 -9.96 24.41
C VAL A 175 -1.59 -10.86 23.37
N PHE A 176 -2.35 -11.78 22.78
CA PHE A 176 -1.85 -12.73 21.78
C PHE A 176 -2.86 -12.99 20.66
N LEU A 177 -2.38 -13.57 19.57
CA LEU A 177 -3.23 -13.97 18.46
C LEU A 177 -3.81 -15.36 18.72
N ARG A 178 -5.14 -15.47 18.72
CA ARG A 178 -5.88 -16.73 18.83
C ARG A 178 -6.59 -17.02 17.51
N ALA A 179 -6.53 -18.28 17.07
CA ALA A 179 -7.29 -18.72 15.91
C ALA A 179 -8.78 -18.74 16.24
N LYS A 180 -9.60 -18.20 15.32
CA LYS A 180 -11.06 -18.34 15.38
C LYS A 180 -11.48 -19.76 15.04
N LYS A 181 -12.71 -20.12 15.39
CA LYS A 181 -13.30 -21.45 15.19
C LYS A 181 -12.45 -22.60 15.79
N ASP A 182 -11.81 -22.35 16.94
CA ASP A 182 -10.95 -23.34 17.61
C ASP A 182 -9.84 -23.89 16.68
N GLY A 183 -9.32 -23.05 15.81
CA GLY A 183 -8.28 -23.39 14.85
C GLY A 183 -8.78 -24.09 13.58
N LYS A 184 -10.08 -24.36 13.44
CA LYS A 184 -10.62 -24.93 12.20
C LYS A 184 -10.50 -23.92 11.05
N PRO A 185 -10.05 -24.35 9.86
CA PRO A 185 -9.90 -23.47 8.74
C PRO A 185 -11.25 -22.96 8.20
N TYR A 186 -11.23 -21.75 7.70
CA TYR A 186 -12.30 -21.24 6.84
C TYR A 186 -12.10 -21.80 5.44
N GLN A 187 -13.20 -22.15 4.79
CA GLN A 187 -13.24 -22.48 3.37
C GLN A 187 -14.24 -21.56 2.68
N VAL A 188 -13.76 -20.74 1.76
CA VAL A 188 -14.56 -19.71 1.11
C VAL A 188 -14.17 -19.56 -0.36
N SER A 189 -15.06 -18.94 -1.12
CA SER A 189 -14.81 -18.55 -2.51
C SER A 189 -14.32 -17.09 -2.55
N PRO A 190 -13.06 -16.81 -2.84
CA PRO A 190 -12.53 -15.46 -2.94
C PRO A 190 -13.05 -14.79 -4.22
N TRP A 191 -13.51 -13.53 -4.14
CA TRP A 191 -14.05 -12.78 -5.28
C TRP A 191 -13.25 -11.52 -5.57
N TYR A 192 -13.01 -10.69 -4.54
CA TYR A 192 -12.29 -9.44 -4.68
C TYR A 192 -11.28 -9.25 -3.56
N MET A 193 -10.20 -8.55 -3.87
CA MET A 193 -9.32 -7.96 -2.88
C MET A 193 -9.44 -6.44 -2.96
N ILE A 194 -9.65 -5.81 -1.80
CA ILE A 194 -9.83 -4.38 -1.67
C ILE A 194 -8.74 -3.83 -0.75
N TRP A 195 -8.21 -2.68 -1.13
CA TRP A 195 -7.34 -1.88 -0.29
C TRP A 195 -8.18 -0.77 0.36
N ASP A 196 -8.33 -0.78 1.68
CA ASP A 196 -9.04 0.23 2.46
C ASP A 196 -8.34 0.47 3.80
N ASP A 197 -8.20 1.73 4.21
CA ASP A 197 -7.54 2.15 5.46
C ASP A 197 -6.22 1.41 5.73
N GLU A 198 -5.32 1.47 4.75
CA GLU A 198 -3.98 0.84 4.79
C GLU A 198 -3.98 -0.69 5.03
N LYS A 199 -5.06 -1.38 4.67
CA LYS A 199 -5.21 -2.84 4.81
C LYS A 199 -5.82 -3.49 3.59
N TYR A 200 -5.42 -4.73 3.33
CA TYR A 200 -6.11 -5.57 2.38
C TYR A 200 -7.27 -6.29 3.03
N TYR A 201 -8.41 -6.23 2.36
CA TYR A 201 -9.62 -6.98 2.69
C TYR A 201 -9.95 -7.95 1.57
N LEU A 202 -10.17 -9.20 1.92
CA LEU A 202 -10.72 -10.21 1.04
C LEU A 202 -12.25 -10.17 1.14
N ILE A 203 -12.93 -9.96 0.02
CA ILE A 203 -14.36 -10.19 -0.11
C ILE A 203 -14.55 -11.60 -0.65
N ALA A 204 -15.24 -12.43 0.11
CA ALA A 204 -15.42 -13.83 -0.22
C ALA A 204 -16.87 -14.30 0.05
N TYR A 205 -17.31 -15.30 -0.69
CA TYR A 205 -18.55 -15.98 -0.43
C TYR A 205 -18.34 -17.16 0.52
N ASP A 206 -18.99 -17.09 1.68
CA ASP A 206 -19.07 -18.19 2.63
C ASP A 206 -20.29 -19.05 2.29
N HIS A 207 -20.04 -20.18 1.65
CA HIS A 207 -21.12 -21.07 1.20
C HIS A 207 -21.80 -21.83 2.34
N LEU A 208 -21.21 -21.92 3.52
CA LEU A 208 -21.85 -22.52 4.72
C LEU A 208 -22.92 -21.59 5.28
N GLN A 209 -22.70 -20.27 5.18
CA GLN A 209 -23.64 -19.26 5.66
C GLN A 209 -24.47 -18.60 4.53
N GLY A 210 -24.14 -18.91 3.27
CA GLY A 210 -24.86 -18.38 2.11
C GLY A 210 -24.69 -16.87 1.90
N LYS A 211 -23.62 -16.26 2.42
CA LYS A 211 -23.43 -14.80 2.39
C LYS A 211 -22.01 -14.34 2.10
N ILE A 212 -21.91 -13.08 1.68
CA ILE A 212 -20.64 -12.36 1.47
C ILE A 212 -20.02 -12.03 2.82
N LYS A 213 -18.72 -12.26 2.95
CA LYS A 213 -17.93 -11.94 4.13
C LYS A 213 -16.66 -11.18 3.76
N HIS A 214 -16.20 -10.37 4.72
CA HIS A 214 -14.95 -9.64 4.64
C HIS A 214 -13.95 -10.23 5.63
N PHE A 215 -12.72 -10.41 5.14
CA PHE A 215 -11.61 -10.89 5.96
C PHE A 215 -10.42 -9.95 5.78
N ARG A 216 -9.90 -9.43 6.87
CA ARG A 216 -8.63 -8.70 6.83
C ARG A 216 -7.50 -9.68 6.52
N VAL A 217 -6.73 -9.39 5.47
CA VAL A 217 -5.69 -10.32 5.00
C VAL A 217 -4.53 -10.43 5.98
N ASP A 218 -4.23 -9.39 6.76
CA ASP A 218 -3.21 -9.44 7.82
C ASP A 218 -3.53 -10.42 8.96
N LYS A 219 -4.82 -10.82 9.08
CA LYS A 219 -5.29 -11.84 10.04
C LYS A 219 -5.43 -13.24 9.45
N ILE A 220 -5.15 -13.40 8.16
CA ILE A 220 -5.15 -14.69 7.46
C ILE A 220 -3.77 -15.34 7.58
N LYS A 221 -3.74 -16.63 7.91
CA LYS A 221 -2.54 -17.46 7.85
C LYS A 221 -2.84 -18.80 7.19
N ASN A 222 -1.81 -19.46 6.68
CA ASN A 222 -1.91 -20.80 6.07
C ASN A 222 -2.96 -20.83 4.96
N VAL A 223 -2.90 -19.85 4.05
CA VAL A 223 -3.83 -19.81 2.93
C VAL A 223 -3.39 -20.78 1.84
N GLU A 224 -4.32 -21.62 1.39
CA GLU A 224 -4.11 -22.63 0.36
C GLU A 224 -5.24 -22.58 -0.67
N ILE A 225 -4.88 -22.76 -1.95
CA ILE A 225 -5.85 -22.90 -3.03
C ILE A 225 -6.35 -24.33 -3.04
N THR A 226 -7.66 -24.52 -2.99
CA THR A 226 -8.26 -25.87 -3.07
C THR A 226 -8.51 -26.29 -4.52
N SER A 227 -8.79 -27.58 -4.75
CA SER A 227 -9.26 -28.06 -6.05
C SER A 227 -10.71 -27.66 -6.37
N ILE A 228 -11.46 -27.18 -5.37
CA ILE A 228 -12.90 -26.94 -5.45
C ILE A 228 -13.17 -25.63 -6.22
N PRO A 229 -14.10 -25.65 -7.21
CA PRO A 229 -14.48 -24.45 -7.94
C PRO A 229 -15.10 -23.37 -7.05
N GLN A 230 -14.88 -22.10 -7.43
CA GLN A 230 -15.48 -20.92 -6.79
C GLN A 230 -17.03 -21.01 -6.85
N LYS A 231 -17.68 -20.59 -5.76
CA LYS A 231 -19.15 -20.50 -5.64
C LYS A 231 -19.56 -19.04 -5.38
N GLY A 232 -20.88 -18.77 -5.46
CA GLY A 232 -21.43 -17.45 -5.12
C GLY A 232 -21.65 -16.53 -6.31
N THR A 233 -21.59 -17.04 -7.56
CA THR A 233 -21.81 -16.24 -8.78
C THR A 233 -23.10 -15.42 -8.72
N LYS A 234 -24.20 -15.99 -8.23
CA LYS A 234 -25.48 -15.27 -8.11
C LYS A 234 -25.39 -14.07 -7.15
N ALA A 235 -24.62 -14.18 -6.06
CA ALA A 235 -24.44 -13.11 -5.09
C ALA A 235 -23.56 -11.97 -5.64
N PHE A 236 -22.72 -12.25 -6.64
CA PHE A 236 -21.80 -11.28 -7.23
C PHE A 236 -22.19 -10.80 -8.63
N ASN A 237 -23.25 -11.34 -9.26
CA ASN A 237 -23.69 -10.90 -10.59
C ASN A 237 -24.11 -9.42 -10.65
N SER A 238 -24.66 -8.90 -9.55
CA SER A 238 -25.06 -7.49 -9.39
C SER A 238 -24.17 -6.71 -8.42
N PHE A 239 -23.05 -7.31 -8.00
CA PHE A 239 -22.15 -6.70 -7.02
C PHE A 239 -21.14 -5.79 -7.71
N ASP A 240 -21.38 -4.48 -7.62
CA ASP A 240 -20.38 -3.49 -8.02
C ASP A 240 -19.45 -3.18 -6.86
N VAL A 241 -18.21 -3.65 -6.98
CA VAL A 241 -17.18 -3.47 -5.96
C VAL A 241 -16.84 -2.00 -5.71
N SER A 242 -16.87 -1.16 -6.76
CA SER A 242 -16.55 0.26 -6.65
C SER A 242 -17.60 0.99 -5.79
N THR A 243 -18.86 0.80 -6.12
CA THR A 243 -19.98 1.35 -5.34
C THR A 243 -19.97 0.80 -3.91
N TYR A 244 -19.72 -0.49 -3.75
CA TYR A 244 -19.67 -1.12 -2.42
C TYR A 244 -18.60 -0.51 -1.51
N VAL A 245 -17.39 -0.27 -2.01
CA VAL A 245 -16.30 0.36 -1.25
C VAL A 245 -16.66 1.78 -0.81
N LYS A 246 -17.30 2.56 -1.69
CA LYS A 246 -17.73 3.93 -1.37
C LYS A 246 -18.79 3.97 -0.29
N GLN A 247 -19.71 3.00 -0.29
CA GLN A 247 -20.81 2.88 0.66
C GLN A 247 -20.42 2.32 2.02
N THR A 248 -19.25 1.66 2.13
CA THR A 248 -18.79 1.04 3.38
C THR A 248 -17.83 1.94 4.16
N PHE A 249 -17.85 1.84 5.47
CA PHE A 249 -16.87 2.47 6.36
C PHE A 249 -16.02 1.40 7.04
N GLY A 250 -14.70 1.40 6.78
CA GLY A 250 -13.77 0.40 7.31
C GLY A 250 -14.15 -1.04 6.95
N MET A 251 -14.77 -1.23 5.77
CA MET A 251 -15.29 -2.52 5.28
C MET A 251 -16.35 -3.17 6.18
N PHE A 252 -17.03 -2.38 7.01
CA PHE A 252 -18.20 -2.81 7.73
C PHE A 252 -19.44 -2.53 6.85
N GLY A 253 -19.92 -3.57 6.18
CA GLY A 253 -21.21 -3.56 5.48
C GLY A 253 -22.35 -3.78 6.46
N GLY A 254 -23.58 -3.54 6.01
CA GLY A 254 -24.82 -3.89 6.66
C GLY A 254 -25.64 -4.78 5.73
N ASP A 255 -26.93 -4.97 6.04
CA ASP A 255 -27.82 -5.74 5.19
C ASP A 255 -28.10 -5.04 3.86
N THR A 256 -28.37 -3.73 3.89
CA THR A 256 -28.61 -2.92 2.68
C THR A 256 -28.05 -1.50 2.84
N PRO A 257 -27.52 -0.89 1.77
CA PRO A 257 -27.16 0.52 1.80
C PRO A 257 -28.45 1.37 1.85
N GLN A 258 -28.35 2.54 2.49
CA GLN A 258 -29.47 3.48 2.61
C GLN A 258 -29.04 4.86 2.14
N GLU A 259 -29.95 5.59 1.51
CA GLU A 259 -29.77 7.01 1.22
C GLU A 259 -29.98 7.80 2.51
N ILE A 260 -28.92 8.45 2.97
CA ILE A 260 -28.89 9.21 4.22
C ILE A 260 -28.73 10.68 3.89
N THR A 261 -29.65 11.49 4.40
CA THR A 261 -29.56 12.95 4.35
C THR A 261 -28.89 13.44 5.64
N MET A 262 -27.81 14.20 5.47
CA MET A 262 -27.07 14.85 6.54
C MET A 262 -27.08 16.36 6.33
N ARG A 263 -27.48 17.14 7.33
CA ARG A 263 -27.30 18.58 7.34
C ARG A 263 -25.92 18.92 7.88
N ILE A 264 -25.12 19.60 7.12
CA ILE A 264 -23.74 19.95 7.46
C ILE A 264 -23.49 21.47 7.45
N ASP A 265 -22.55 21.93 8.27
CA ASP A 265 -21.94 23.24 8.10
C ASP A 265 -21.17 23.27 6.76
N ASN A 266 -21.34 24.33 5.96
CA ASN A 266 -20.74 24.45 4.63
C ASN A 266 -19.19 24.34 4.67
N ARG A 267 -18.55 24.64 5.79
CA ARG A 267 -17.10 24.47 5.98
C ARG A 267 -16.63 23.01 5.97
N LEU A 268 -17.57 22.05 6.13
CA LEU A 268 -17.25 20.63 6.07
C LEU A 268 -17.31 20.03 4.67
N ILE A 269 -17.64 20.82 3.64
CA ILE A 269 -17.79 20.28 2.28
C ILE A 269 -16.51 19.59 1.77
N GLY A 270 -15.33 20.08 2.15
CA GLY A 270 -14.06 19.44 1.84
C GLY A 270 -13.97 18.02 2.45
N VAL A 271 -14.37 17.85 3.71
CA VAL A 271 -14.39 16.55 4.40
C VAL A 271 -15.36 15.58 3.73
N ILE A 272 -16.52 16.08 3.27
CA ILE A 272 -17.49 15.29 2.52
C ILE A 272 -16.89 14.85 1.18
N LYS A 273 -16.28 15.79 0.45
CA LYS A 273 -15.65 15.51 -0.84
C LYS A 273 -14.48 14.53 -0.72
N ASP A 274 -13.64 14.68 0.30
CA ASP A 274 -12.54 13.75 0.57
C ASP A 274 -13.05 12.33 0.85
N ARG A 275 -14.22 12.19 1.48
CA ARG A 275 -14.79 10.89 1.83
C ARG A 275 -15.61 10.24 0.72
N PHE A 276 -16.43 11.01 0.01
CA PHE A 276 -17.41 10.49 -0.96
C PHE A 276 -17.05 10.80 -2.42
N GLY A 277 -16.00 11.59 -2.66
CA GLY A 277 -15.64 12.03 -4.01
C GLY A 277 -16.70 12.96 -4.59
N GLU A 278 -17.19 12.61 -5.77
CA GLU A 278 -18.27 13.35 -6.45
C GLU A 278 -19.67 12.66 -6.26
N ASP A 279 -19.73 11.56 -5.53
CA ASP A 279 -20.95 10.72 -5.44
C ASP A 279 -21.86 11.17 -4.28
N PHE A 280 -22.28 12.43 -4.28
CA PHE A 280 -23.26 12.95 -3.34
C PHE A 280 -24.08 14.09 -3.94
N LEU A 281 -25.30 14.25 -3.47
CA LEU A 281 -26.15 15.39 -3.82
C LEU A 281 -26.02 16.48 -2.76
N VAL A 282 -26.04 17.73 -3.20
CA VAL A 282 -25.98 18.92 -2.34
C VAL A 282 -27.21 19.77 -2.56
N MET A 283 -27.92 20.10 -1.49
CA MET A 283 -29.05 21.02 -1.50
C MET A 283 -28.82 22.12 -0.45
N ARG A 284 -29.14 23.36 -0.79
CA ARG A 284 -29.03 24.48 0.16
C ARG A 284 -30.08 24.33 1.25
N ALA A 285 -29.66 24.30 2.52
CA ALA A 285 -30.57 24.33 3.66
C ALA A 285 -30.78 25.77 4.18
N ASP A 286 -29.67 26.53 4.36
CA ASP A 286 -29.67 27.94 4.71
C ASP A 286 -28.35 28.60 4.23
N GLU A 287 -28.01 29.79 4.76
CA GLU A 287 -26.76 30.51 4.36
C GLU A 287 -25.48 29.79 4.81
N ALA A 288 -25.52 29.10 5.94
CA ALA A 288 -24.37 28.48 6.56
C ALA A 288 -24.35 26.94 6.41
N ARG A 289 -25.46 26.32 5.98
CA ARG A 289 -25.63 24.86 6.00
C ARG A 289 -26.20 24.35 4.68
N SER A 290 -25.79 23.13 4.35
CA SER A 290 -26.30 22.34 3.23
C SER A 290 -26.77 20.96 3.66
N ASP A 291 -27.76 20.43 2.97
CA ASP A 291 -28.19 19.05 3.10
C ASP A 291 -27.47 18.20 2.05
N ILE A 292 -26.79 17.16 2.51
CA ILE A 292 -26.01 16.24 1.69
C ILE A 292 -26.71 14.89 1.70
N VAL A 293 -26.94 14.32 0.51
CA VAL A 293 -27.50 12.97 0.37
C VAL A 293 -26.39 12.03 -0.09
N VAL A 294 -26.15 10.98 0.69
CA VAL A 294 -25.15 9.94 0.43
C VAL A 294 -25.76 8.56 0.57
N SER A 295 -25.31 7.60 -0.24
CA SER A 295 -25.69 6.20 -0.10
C SER A 295 -24.63 5.46 0.68
N VAL A 296 -24.97 4.95 1.88
CA VAL A 296 -24.01 4.23 2.76
C VAL A 296 -24.69 3.12 3.54
N TYR A 297 -23.89 2.15 4.00
CA TYR A 297 -24.34 1.20 5.02
C TYR A 297 -24.30 1.86 6.41
N PRO A 298 -25.46 2.01 7.10
CA PRO A 298 -25.52 2.59 8.43
C PRO A 298 -24.88 1.63 9.46
N SER A 299 -23.57 1.78 9.64
CA SER A 299 -22.76 0.95 10.51
C SER A 299 -22.25 1.76 11.71
N GLN A 300 -21.74 1.06 12.75
CA GLN A 300 -21.10 1.75 13.89
C GLN A 300 -19.93 2.64 13.45
N GLN A 301 -19.20 2.26 12.38
CA GLN A 301 -18.10 3.05 11.85
C GLN A 301 -18.59 4.32 11.17
N PHE A 302 -19.69 4.24 10.41
CA PHE A 302 -20.35 5.42 9.85
C PHE A 302 -20.82 6.35 10.97
N PHE A 303 -21.50 5.82 11.99
CA PHE A 303 -21.93 6.62 13.14
C PHE A 303 -20.75 7.23 13.92
N GLY A 304 -19.66 6.49 14.08
CA GLY A 304 -18.45 7.00 14.71
C GLY A 304 -17.81 8.15 13.90
N TRP A 305 -17.82 8.06 12.56
CA TRP A 305 -17.36 9.13 11.68
C TRP A 305 -18.26 10.37 11.79
N VAL A 306 -19.59 10.20 11.74
CA VAL A 306 -20.56 11.30 11.95
C VAL A 306 -20.34 11.95 13.31
N PHE A 307 -20.22 11.16 14.38
CA PHE A 307 -19.97 11.66 15.74
C PHE A 307 -18.67 12.48 15.83
N GLY A 308 -17.61 12.07 15.12
CA GLY A 308 -16.34 12.77 15.07
C GLY A 308 -16.41 14.17 14.43
N LEU A 309 -17.45 14.45 13.64
CA LEU A 309 -17.69 15.77 13.04
C LEU A 309 -18.38 16.75 14.04
N GLY A 310 -18.80 16.25 15.21
CA GLY A 310 -19.38 17.03 16.28
C GLY A 310 -20.75 17.62 15.93
N ASN A 311 -21.06 18.78 16.52
CA ASN A 311 -22.36 19.46 16.35
C ASN A 311 -22.53 20.14 14.98
N ARG A 312 -21.54 20.01 14.08
CA ARG A 312 -21.58 20.60 12.73
C ARG A 312 -22.28 19.69 11.73
N VAL A 313 -22.67 18.50 12.14
CA VAL A 313 -23.43 17.53 11.31
C VAL A 313 -24.65 17.04 12.08
N THR A 314 -25.78 16.95 11.38
CA THR A 314 -27.02 16.37 11.92
C THR A 314 -27.59 15.39 10.91
N LEU A 315 -27.86 14.15 11.32
CA LEU A 315 -28.60 13.20 10.51
C LEU A 315 -30.07 13.62 10.41
N ILE A 316 -30.62 13.73 9.20
CA ILE A 316 -31.98 14.20 8.94
C ILE A 316 -32.90 13.05 8.60
N SER A 317 -32.44 12.16 7.69
CA SER A 317 -33.24 11.00 7.25
C SER A 317 -32.33 9.85 6.80
N PRO A 318 -32.84 8.61 6.77
CA PRO A 318 -34.18 8.19 7.21
C PRO A 318 -34.30 8.16 8.75
N GLN A 319 -35.53 8.23 9.27
CA GLN A 319 -35.80 8.33 10.71
C GLN A 319 -35.22 7.13 11.49
N SER A 320 -35.22 5.94 10.92
CA SER A 320 -34.64 4.74 11.53
C SER A 320 -33.12 4.93 11.82
N VAL A 321 -32.37 5.50 10.88
CA VAL A 321 -30.93 5.75 11.04
C VAL A 321 -30.68 6.85 12.09
N VAL A 322 -31.53 7.87 12.13
CA VAL A 322 -31.48 8.91 13.16
C VAL A 322 -31.67 8.32 14.55
N GLU A 323 -32.64 7.41 14.69
CA GLU A 323 -32.95 6.74 15.97
C GLU A 323 -31.81 5.80 16.40
N ASP A 324 -31.25 5.02 15.46
CA ASP A 324 -30.10 4.16 15.72
C ASP A 324 -28.91 4.98 16.22
N PHE A 325 -28.62 6.11 15.58
CA PHE A 325 -27.56 7.01 16.00
C PHE A 325 -27.82 7.59 17.40
N LYS A 326 -29.06 8.09 17.68
CA LYS A 326 -29.46 8.57 19.01
C LYS A 326 -29.28 7.47 20.07
N ASN A 327 -29.73 6.25 19.77
CA ASN A 327 -29.58 5.11 20.68
C ASN A 327 -28.11 4.79 20.99
N MET A 328 -27.24 4.86 19.98
CA MET A 328 -25.80 4.66 20.16
C MET A 328 -25.22 5.75 21.07
N VAL A 329 -25.50 7.04 20.82
CA VAL A 329 -25.02 8.17 21.63
C VAL A 329 -25.50 8.04 23.07
N ASN A 330 -26.78 7.70 23.28
CA ASN A 330 -27.34 7.49 24.61
C ASN A 330 -26.68 6.33 25.37
N LYS A 331 -26.37 5.23 24.70
CA LYS A 331 -25.62 4.10 25.29
C LYS A 331 -24.21 4.53 25.73
N ILE A 332 -23.51 5.29 24.89
CA ILE A 332 -22.19 5.81 25.21
C ILE A 332 -22.26 6.75 26.41
N SER A 333 -23.19 7.70 26.40
CA SER A 333 -23.35 8.69 27.50
C SER A 333 -23.58 8.02 28.87
N LYS A 334 -24.28 6.87 28.90
CA LYS A 334 -24.51 6.12 30.15
C LYS A 334 -23.22 5.57 30.78
N ASN A 335 -22.17 5.34 30.00
CA ASN A 335 -20.89 4.83 30.50
C ASN A 335 -20.07 5.91 31.24
N TYR A 336 -20.49 7.19 31.14
CA TYR A 336 -19.79 8.33 31.74
C TYR A 336 -20.64 9.04 32.83
N ARG A 337 -21.73 8.41 33.24
CA ARG A 337 -22.54 8.78 34.38
C ARG A 337 -22.24 7.87 35.56
#